data_9c0771a23cd48bfa4365dad7ad77e190
#
_entry.id   9c0771a23cd48bfa4365dad7ad77e190
#
_cell.length_a   1.000
_cell.length_b   1.000
_cell.length_c   1.000
_cell.angle_alpha   90.00
_cell.angle_beta   90.00
_cell.angle_gamma   90.00
#
_symmetry.space_group_name_H-M   'P 1'
#
loop_
_entity.id
_entity.type
_entity.pdbx_description
1 polymer ?
#
loop_
_entity_poly.entity_id
_entity_poly.type
_entity_poly.pdbx_seq_one_letter_code
_entity_poly.pdbx_strand_id
1 'polypeptide(L)'
;MLEFLQSFGLPQNLSIQGEHIDNANVLMHWLMLYLFVGWGAFFIISLYKFRASKNKKADYYGVKSHLSSVLEGGVAIVEIIALFGFSYPIWAYRVNEVPDSRDAVNIRVIAQQFAWNIHYPGADGVFGRTDINLVDESEQNFIGIDRSDEFAKDDIILQNQMHIPVNKKIRVDLSSKDVIHNFKLPELRVSQDAIPGMTIPVHFTATTTSKDFLESVKGTPREGKGLEIALSLIHI
;
A
#
# COMPACT_ATOMS: atom_id res chain seq x y z
N MET A 1 5.26 10.84 -16.62
CA MET A 1 5.62 10.62 -15.20
C MET A 1 5.36 9.19 -14.76
N LEU A 2 4.17 8.60 -14.96
CA LEU A 2 3.89 7.22 -14.55
C LEU A 2 4.85 6.22 -15.21
N GLU A 3 5.03 6.26 -16.52
CA GLU A 3 6.00 5.42 -17.24
C GLU A 3 7.43 5.60 -16.72
N PHE A 4 7.80 6.84 -16.39
CA PHE A 4 9.07 7.13 -15.75
C PHE A 4 9.20 6.44 -14.40
N LEU A 5 8.19 6.52 -13.52
CA LEU A 5 8.19 5.82 -12.23
C LEU A 5 8.25 4.30 -12.40
N GLN A 6 7.57 3.76 -13.40
CA GLN A 6 7.63 2.33 -13.72
C GLN A 6 9.02 1.90 -14.18
N SER A 7 9.74 2.74 -14.94
CA SER A 7 11.13 2.45 -15.34
C SER A 7 12.10 2.43 -14.14
N PHE A 8 11.75 3.08 -13.02
CA PHE A 8 12.49 3.05 -11.75
C PHE A 8 11.97 2.01 -10.75
N GLY A 9 11.08 1.12 -11.17
CA GLY A 9 10.68 -0.04 -10.39
C GLY A 9 9.29 0.03 -9.76
N LEU A 10 8.48 1.06 -10.06
CA LEU A 10 7.07 1.03 -9.67
C LEU A 10 6.38 -0.12 -10.42
N PRO A 11 5.79 -1.12 -9.73
CA PRO A 11 5.13 -2.24 -10.39
C PRO A 11 3.92 -1.78 -11.21
N GLN A 12 3.53 -2.58 -12.20
CA GLN A 12 2.27 -2.36 -12.93
C GLN A 12 1.09 -2.42 -11.95
N ASN A 13 0.12 -1.53 -12.11
CA ASN A 13 -1.11 -1.59 -11.34
C ASN A 13 -2.07 -2.65 -11.91
N LEU A 14 -2.54 -3.55 -11.06
CA LEU A 14 -3.46 -4.64 -11.37
C LEU A 14 -4.76 -4.55 -10.55
N SER A 15 -5.10 -3.38 -10.02
CA SER A 15 -6.31 -3.18 -9.24
C SER A 15 -7.06 -1.91 -9.61
N ILE A 16 -8.38 -1.92 -9.44
CA ILE A 16 -9.22 -0.74 -9.72
C ILE A 16 -8.79 0.46 -8.87
N GLN A 17 -8.67 0.27 -7.57
CA GLN A 17 -8.32 1.35 -6.63
C GLN A 17 -6.88 1.85 -6.79
N GLY A 18 -6.02 1.06 -7.40
CA GLY A 18 -4.60 1.44 -7.62
C GLY A 18 -4.44 2.62 -8.56
N GLU A 19 -5.39 2.87 -9.46
CA GLU A 19 -5.37 4.03 -10.36
C GLU A 19 -5.37 5.36 -9.58
N HIS A 20 -6.20 5.45 -8.54
CA HIS A 20 -6.26 6.66 -7.71
C HIS A 20 -4.94 6.91 -6.97
N ILE A 21 -4.30 5.83 -6.50
CA ILE A 21 -3.01 5.89 -5.80
C ILE A 21 -1.90 6.30 -6.78
N ASP A 22 -1.89 5.72 -7.97
CA ASP A 22 -0.89 6.05 -9.00
C ASP A 22 -1.04 7.50 -9.48
N ASN A 23 -2.27 7.98 -9.66
CA ASN A 23 -2.52 9.38 -10.01
C ASN A 23 -2.06 10.35 -8.92
N ALA A 24 -2.28 10.02 -7.64
CA ALA A 24 -1.74 10.80 -6.53
C ALA A 24 -0.20 10.78 -6.51
N ASN A 25 0.42 9.62 -6.73
CA ASN A 25 1.87 9.52 -6.83
C ASN A 25 2.43 10.39 -7.97
N VAL A 26 1.81 10.35 -9.14
CA VAL A 26 2.19 11.19 -10.28
C VAL A 26 2.09 12.68 -9.94
N LEU A 27 0.97 13.10 -9.32
CA LEU A 27 0.79 14.49 -8.88
C LEU A 27 1.89 14.93 -7.92
N MET A 28 2.16 14.11 -6.90
CA MET A 28 3.19 14.42 -5.90
C MET A 28 4.59 14.49 -6.50
N HIS A 29 4.92 13.62 -7.45
CA HIS A 29 6.23 13.67 -8.12
C HIS A 29 6.37 14.90 -9.01
N TRP A 30 5.30 15.37 -9.66
CA TRP A 30 5.32 16.65 -10.37
C TRP A 30 5.52 17.81 -9.41
N LEU A 31 4.81 17.84 -8.28
CA LEU A 31 5.00 18.87 -7.25
C LEU A 31 6.46 18.89 -6.75
N MET A 32 6.98 17.71 -6.40
CA MET A 32 8.38 17.57 -5.96
C MET A 32 9.37 18.06 -7.02
N LEU A 33 9.14 17.75 -8.29
CA LEU A 33 10.00 18.21 -9.38
C LEU A 33 9.99 19.73 -9.51
N TYR A 34 8.81 20.37 -9.48
CA TYR A 34 8.71 21.83 -9.54
C TYR A 34 9.38 22.50 -8.34
N LEU A 35 9.19 21.99 -7.14
CA LEU A 35 9.85 22.49 -5.95
C LEU A 35 11.36 22.28 -6.01
N PHE A 36 11.82 21.12 -6.44
CA PHE A 36 13.25 20.83 -6.60
C PHE A 36 13.92 21.79 -7.59
N VAL A 37 13.32 21.98 -8.77
CA VAL A 37 13.86 22.89 -9.79
C VAL A 37 13.80 24.34 -9.31
N GLY A 38 12.69 24.78 -8.71
CA GLY A 38 12.51 26.13 -8.21
C GLY A 38 13.50 26.48 -7.10
N TRP A 39 13.58 25.64 -6.06
CA TRP A 39 14.51 25.85 -4.95
C TRP A 39 15.96 25.64 -5.36
N GLY A 40 16.24 24.69 -6.25
CA GLY A 40 17.57 24.47 -6.82
C GLY A 40 18.07 25.69 -7.61
N ALA A 41 17.22 26.23 -8.46
CA ALA A 41 17.53 27.46 -9.21
C ALA A 41 17.77 28.64 -8.27
N PHE A 42 16.89 28.85 -7.29
CA PHE A 42 17.07 29.88 -6.26
C PHE A 42 18.40 29.74 -5.52
N PHE A 43 18.74 28.50 -5.12
CA PHE A 43 20.00 28.22 -4.43
C PHE A 43 21.22 28.56 -5.30
N ILE A 44 21.23 28.08 -6.55
CA ILE A 44 22.34 28.36 -7.50
C ILE A 44 22.47 29.85 -7.76
N ILE A 45 21.35 30.55 -7.99
CA ILE A 45 21.35 32.01 -8.20
C ILE A 45 21.91 32.74 -6.97
N SER A 46 21.53 32.31 -5.77
CA SER A 46 22.03 32.88 -4.51
C SER A 46 23.54 32.68 -4.35
N LEU A 47 24.05 31.48 -4.61
CA LEU A 47 25.49 31.17 -4.59
C LEU A 47 26.26 32.07 -5.59
N TYR A 48 25.73 32.23 -6.80
CA TYR A 48 26.36 33.03 -7.82
C TYR A 48 26.31 34.52 -7.50
N LYS A 49 25.16 35.04 -7.04
CA LYS A 49 24.90 36.46 -6.74
C LYS A 49 25.68 36.92 -5.53
N PHE A 50 25.70 36.10 -4.45
CA PHE A 50 26.30 36.52 -3.17
C PHE A 50 27.69 35.95 -2.92
N ARG A 51 28.37 35.43 -3.95
CA ARG A 51 29.75 34.95 -3.84
C ARG A 51 30.71 36.07 -3.35
N ALA A 52 31.68 35.74 -2.53
CA ALA A 52 32.64 36.66 -1.93
C ALA A 52 33.43 37.48 -2.95
N SER A 53 33.68 36.95 -4.16
CA SER A 53 34.36 37.69 -5.23
C SER A 53 33.56 38.90 -5.76
N LYS A 54 32.22 38.87 -5.67
CA LYS A 54 31.33 39.96 -6.07
C LYS A 54 30.96 40.87 -4.88
N ASN A 55 30.79 40.30 -3.71
CA ASN A 55 30.30 40.98 -2.52
C ASN A 55 31.42 41.01 -1.46
N LYS A 56 32.30 42.00 -1.54
CA LYS A 56 33.43 42.14 -0.62
C LYS A 56 33.04 42.59 0.79
N LYS A 57 31.82 43.12 0.96
CA LYS A 57 31.27 43.56 2.26
C LYS A 57 29.93 42.86 2.47
N ALA A 58 29.73 42.27 3.64
CA ALA A 58 28.45 41.68 4.02
C ALA A 58 27.40 42.77 4.31
N ASP A 59 26.19 42.59 3.83
CA ASP A 59 25.03 43.38 4.24
C ASP A 59 24.34 42.69 5.41
N TYR A 60 24.50 43.26 6.59
CA TYR A 60 23.94 42.68 7.84
C TYR A 60 22.47 43.02 8.08
N TYR A 61 21.91 43.93 7.29
CA TYR A 61 20.48 44.28 7.42
C TYR A 61 19.55 43.30 6.71
N GLY A 62 20.09 42.51 5.80
CA GLY A 62 19.37 41.46 5.10
C GLY A 62 18.31 42.00 4.12
N VAL A 63 17.46 41.10 3.65
CA VAL A 63 16.37 41.42 2.71
C VAL A 63 15.15 41.88 3.49
N LYS A 64 14.61 43.05 3.17
CA LYS A 64 13.40 43.65 3.78
C LYS A 64 12.13 43.37 2.99
N SER A 65 12.22 42.58 1.93
CA SER A 65 11.07 42.24 1.09
C SER A 65 10.28 41.06 1.70
N HIS A 66 8.98 41.13 1.60
CA HIS A 66 8.07 40.03 2.06
C HIS A 66 7.90 38.92 1.00
N LEU A 67 8.68 38.94 -0.09
CA LEU A 67 8.53 37.98 -1.20
C LEU A 67 8.73 36.55 -0.74
N SER A 68 9.71 36.28 0.14
CA SER A 68 9.94 34.94 0.68
C SER A 68 8.70 34.39 1.44
N SER A 69 8.13 35.24 2.31
CA SER A 69 6.92 34.82 3.07
C SER A 69 5.70 34.60 2.16
N VAL A 70 5.57 35.37 1.07
CA VAL A 70 4.50 35.15 0.08
C VAL A 70 4.71 33.82 -0.67
N LEU A 71 5.96 33.51 -1.06
CA LEU A 71 6.29 32.27 -1.73
C LEU A 71 6.08 31.06 -0.79
N GLU A 72 6.54 31.16 0.45
CA GLU A 72 6.31 30.11 1.48
C GLU A 72 4.81 29.88 1.72
N GLY A 73 4.04 30.95 1.88
CA GLY A 73 2.58 30.87 2.02
C GLY A 73 1.92 30.24 0.78
N GLY A 74 2.39 30.57 -0.42
CA GLY A 74 1.90 29.97 -1.67
C GLY A 74 2.18 28.47 -1.74
N VAL A 75 3.39 28.03 -1.39
CA VAL A 75 3.75 26.60 -1.33
C VAL A 75 2.90 25.88 -0.28
N ALA A 76 2.76 26.45 0.92
CA ALA A 76 1.93 25.86 1.98
C ALA A 76 0.47 25.69 1.55
N ILE A 77 -0.10 26.63 0.82
CA ILE A 77 -1.46 26.52 0.28
C ILE A 77 -1.55 25.35 -0.72
N VAL A 78 -0.58 25.21 -1.62
CA VAL A 78 -0.54 24.10 -2.59
C VAL A 78 -0.44 22.75 -1.87
N GLU A 79 0.39 22.64 -0.84
CA GLU A 79 0.53 21.43 -0.04
C GLU A 79 -0.77 21.09 0.72
N ILE A 80 -1.44 22.09 1.31
CA ILE A 80 -2.75 21.91 1.96
C ILE A 80 -3.79 21.40 0.96
N ILE A 81 -3.84 21.96 -0.25
CA ILE A 81 -4.75 21.51 -1.30
C ILE A 81 -4.39 20.07 -1.71
N ALA A 82 -3.13 19.73 -1.87
CA ALA A 82 -2.69 18.37 -2.19
C ALA A 82 -3.09 17.38 -1.09
N LEU A 83 -2.93 17.76 0.18
CA LEU A 83 -3.28 16.91 1.32
C LEU A 83 -4.79 16.69 1.42
N PHE A 84 -5.57 17.77 1.50
CA PHE A 84 -7.02 17.68 1.73
C PHE A 84 -7.85 17.42 0.47
N GLY A 85 -7.38 17.87 -0.69
CA GLY A 85 -8.06 17.68 -1.97
C GLY A 85 -7.79 16.33 -2.64
N PHE A 86 -6.65 15.70 -2.35
CA PHE A 86 -6.26 14.45 -3.01
C PHE A 86 -5.95 13.33 -2.02
N SER A 87 -5.02 13.54 -1.08
CA SER A 87 -4.56 12.44 -0.21
C SER A 87 -5.63 11.99 0.77
N TYR A 88 -6.31 12.92 1.43
CA TYR A 88 -7.37 12.60 2.38
C TYR A 88 -8.56 11.83 1.74
N PRO A 89 -9.13 12.21 0.59
CA PRO A 89 -10.20 11.46 -0.06
C PRO A 89 -9.80 10.02 -0.42
N ILE A 90 -8.55 9.81 -0.89
CA ILE A 90 -8.04 8.47 -1.22
C ILE A 90 -7.93 7.61 0.05
N TRP A 91 -7.41 8.18 1.13
CA TRP A 91 -7.34 7.51 2.44
C TRP A 91 -8.75 7.21 2.97
N ALA A 92 -9.66 8.19 2.94
CA ALA A 92 -11.02 8.02 3.43
C ALA A 92 -11.78 6.92 2.69
N TYR A 93 -11.62 6.83 1.38
CA TYR A 93 -12.15 5.74 0.58
C TYR A 93 -11.66 4.37 1.07
N ARG A 94 -10.36 4.25 1.38
CA ARG A 94 -9.75 2.99 1.83
C ARG A 94 -10.24 2.56 3.22
N VAL A 95 -10.55 3.50 4.09
CA VAL A 95 -10.92 3.24 5.49
C VAL A 95 -12.43 3.15 5.68
N ASN A 96 -13.20 3.98 4.99
CA ASN A 96 -14.64 4.12 5.25
C ASN A 96 -15.52 3.28 4.31
N GLU A 97 -15.03 2.92 3.12
CA GLU A 97 -15.81 2.21 2.11
C GLU A 97 -15.49 0.71 2.03
N VAL A 98 -15.35 0.09 3.20
CA VAL A 98 -15.18 -1.37 3.26
C VAL A 98 -16.49 -2.03 2.80
N PRO A 99 -16.45 -2.93 1.80
CA PRO A 99 -17.66 -3.60 1.30
C PRO A 99 -18.29 -4.48 2.40
N ASP A 100 -19.62 -4.59 2.38
CA ASP A 100 -20.31 -5.56 3.21
C ASP A 100 -19.85 -6.98 2.85
N SER A 101 -19.78 -7.87 3.84
CA SER A 101 -19.37 -9.27 3.64
C SER A 101 -20.26 -10.02 2.63
N ARG A 102 -21.50 -9.61 2.44
CA ARG A 102 -22.42 -10.17 1.45
C ARG A 102 -22.12 -9.75 0.02
N ASP A 103 -21.42 -8.64 -0.16
CA ASP A 103 -21.13 -8.04 -1.47
C ASP A 103 -19.68 -8.28 -1.92
N ALA A 104 -18.93 -9.06 -1.16
CA ALA A 104 -17.51 -9.32 -1.39
C ALA A 104 -17.16 -10.80 -1.18
N VAL A 105 -16.06 -11.22 -1.77
CA VAL A 105 -15.40 -12.48 -1.40
C VAL A 105 -14.62 -12.23 -0.11
N ASN A 106 -15.03 -12.92 0.95
CA ASN A 106 -14.43 -12.77 2.28
C ASN A 106 -13.25 -13.73 2.44
N ILE A 107 -12.16 -13.22 2.97
CA ILE A 107 -10.94 -13.97 3.25
C ILE A 107 -10.42 -13.52 4.60
N ARG A 108 -10.04 -14.43 5.48
CA ARG A 108 -9.24 -14.10 6.66
C ARG A 108 -7.77 -14.35 6.36
N VAL A 109 -6.92 -13.38 6.69
CA VAL A 109 -5.47 -13.52 6.56
C VAL A 109 -4.86 -13.35 7.94
N ILE A 110 -4.17 -14.38 8.39
CA ILE A 110 -3.58 -14.43 9.73
C ILE A 110 -2.07 -14.58 9.58
N ALA A 111 -1.35 -13.52 9.96
CA ALA A 111 0.10 -13.49 9.94
C ALA A 111 0.71 -14.26 11.11
N GLN A 112 1.84 -14.90 10.87
CA GLN A 112 2.72 -15.47 11.90
C GLN A 112 4.17 -15.48 11.43
N GLN A 113 5.10 -15.62 12.32
CA GLN A 113 6.51 -15.85 11.99
C GLN A 113 6.73 -17.33 11.59
N PHE A 114 6.99 -17.69 10.31
CA PHE A 114 7.17 -16.80 9.16
C PHE A 114 6.24 -17.26 8.02
N ALA A 115 4.95 -17.07 8.17
CA ALA A 115 3.96 -17.51 7.20
C ALA A 115 2.71 -16.63 7.20
N TRP A 116 1.98 -16.67 6.08
CA TRP A 116 0.64 -16.15 5.94
C TRP A 116 -0.35 -17.32 5.88
N ASN A 117 -1.30 -17.36 6.81
CA ASN A 117 -2.39 -18.33 6.78
C ASN A 117 -3.61 -17.68 6.15
N ILE A 118 -4.06 -18.21 5.04
CA ILE A 118 -5.19 -17.70 4.26
C ILE A 118 -6.38 -18.63 4.47
N HIS A 119 -7.46 -18.10 5.02
CA HIS A 119 -8.64 -18.84 5.40
C HIS A 119 -9.85 -18.38 4.57
N TYR A 120 -10.47 -19.30 3.85
CA TYR A 120 -11.68 -19.08 3.05
C TYR A 120 -12.86 -19.81 3.70
N PRO A 121 -14.05 -19.19 3.70
CA PRO A 121 -15.23 -19.72 4.40
C PRO A 121 -15.98 -20.81 3.62
N GLY A 122 -15.33 -21.48 2.67
CA GLY A 122 -15.97 -22.55 1.90
C GLY A 122 -17.13 -22.06 1.02
N ALA A 123 -18.04 -23.01 0.70
CA ALA A 123 -19.17 -22.77 -0.18
C ALA A 123 -20.37 -22.11 0.52
N ASP A 124 -20.48 -22.29 1.83
CA ASP A 124 -21.55 -21.71 2.64
C ASP A 124 -21.33 -20.23 2.97
N GLY A 125 -20.10 -19.72 2.76
CA GLY A 125 -19.73 -18.33 3.00
C GLY A 125 -19.59 -17.95 4.48
N VAL A 126 -19.59 -18.93 5.39
CA VAL A 126 -19.51 -18.76 6.85
C VAL A 126 -18.20 -19.34 7.35
N PHE A 127 -17.41 -18.53 8.02
CA PHE A 127 -16.17 -19.02 8.64
C PHE A 127 -16.45 -19.90 9.84
N GLY A 128 -15.86 -21.08 9.85
CA GLY A 128 -15.85 -21.95 11.01
C GLY A 128 -15.16 -21.31 12.22
N ARG A 129 -15.46 -21.83 13.39
CA ARG A 129 -14.90 -21.40 14.66
C ARG A 129 -13.41 -21.73 14.74
N THR A 130 -12.64 -20.79 15.28
CA THR A 130 -11.21 -20.98 15.56
C THR A 130 -10.95 -20.79 17.05
N ASP A 131 -10.05 -21.58 17.62
CA ASP A 131 -9.60 -21.50 19.02
C ASP A 131 -8.09 -21.62 19.08
N ILE A 132 -7.45 -20.76 19.84
CA ILE A 132 -5.99 -20.75 20.00
C ILE A 132 -5.48 -22.08 20.61
N ASN A 133 -6.28 -22.73 21.45
CA ASN A 133 -5.93 -24.00 22.07
C ASN A 133 -5.96 -25.19 21.09
N LEU A 134 -6.54 -25.01 19.91
CA LEU A 134 -6.60 -26.01 18.85
C LEU A 134 -5.49 -25.80 17.80
N VAL A 135 -4.62 -24.82 17.99
CA VAL A 135 -3.47 -24.62 17.09
C VAL A 135 -2.50 -25.77 17.26
N ASP A 136 -2.29 -26.52 16.18
CA ASP A 136 -1.35 -27.65 16.11
C ASP A 136 -0.65 -27.66 14.76
N GLU A 137 0.64 -27.33 14.76
CA GLU A 137 1.44 -27.29 13.53
C GLU A 137 1.71 -28.69 12.97
N SER A 138 1.74 -29.72 13.83
CA SER A 138 1.98 -31.11 13.41
C SER A 138 0.80 -31.66 12.62
N GLU A 139 -0.40 -31.25 12.96
CA GLU A 139 -1.65 -31.59 12.26
C GLU A 139 -2.04 -30.55 11.20
N GLN A 140 -1.14 -29.60 10.88
CA GLN A 140 -1.39 -28.51 9.92
C GLN A 140 -2.59 -27.62 10.29
N ASN A 141 -2.97 -27.58 11.57
CA ASN A 141 -4.01 -26.70 12.08
C ASN A 141 -3.44 -25.36 12.54
N PHE A 142 -2.87 -24.60 11.61
CA PHE A 142 -2.12 -23.37 11.88
C PHE A 142 -2.97 -22.26 12.50
N ILE A 143 -4.28 -22.27 12.30
CA ILE A 143 -5.19 -21.22 12.78
C ILE A 143 -6.11 -21.71 13.92
N GLY A 144 -5.94 -22.96 14.34
CA GLY A 144 -6.76 -23.56 15.39
C GLY A 144 -8.23 -23.73 14.99
N ILE A 145 -8.51 -24.14 13.74
CA ILE A 145 -9.88 -24.38 13.29
C ILE A 145 -10.49 -25.58 14.02
N ASP A 146 -11.70 -25.42 14.50
CA ASP A 146 -12.47 -26.47 15.14
C ASP A 146 -13.26 -27.26 14.09
N ARG A 147 -12.74 -28.40 13.64
CA ARG A 147 -13.39 -29.26 12.65
C ARG A 147 -14.66 -29.95 13.15
N SER A 148 -14.99 -29.86 14.43
CA SER A 148 -16.26 -30.29 14.96
C SER A 148 -17.41 -29.31 14.71
N ASP A 149 -17.08 -28.06 14.42
CA ASP A 149 -18.02 -27.04 14.00
C ASP A 149 -18.55 -27.35 12.59
N GLU A 150 -19.87 -27.25 12.44
CA GLU A 150 -20.55 -27.55 11.18
C GLU A 150 -20.07 -26.65 10.03
N PHE A 151 -19.84 -25.37 10.32
CA PHE A 151 -19.38 -24.38 9.35
C PHE A 151 -17.91 -24.54 8.97
N ALA A 152 -17.10 -25.23 9.79
CA ALA A 152 -15.69 -25.45 9.50
C ALA A 152 -15.41 -26.60 8.52
N LYS A 153 -16.44 -27.36 8.10
CA LYS A 153 -16.24 -28.58 7.33
C LYS A 153 -15.73 -28.35 5.92
N ASP A 154 -16.21 -27.29 5.28
CA ASP A 154 -15.83 -26.90 3.91
C ASP A 154 -14.84 -25.73 3.84
N ASP A 155 -14.42 -25.22 5.01
CA ASP A 155 -13.40 -24.18 5.09
C ASP A 155 -12.06 -24.65 4.49
N ILE A 156 -11.47 -23.76 3.68
CA ILE A 156 -10.18 -23.98 3.04
C ILE A 156 -9.12 -23.12 3.71
N ILE A 157 -8.05 -23.75 4.15
CA ILE A 157 -6.91 -23.07 4.75
C ILE A 157 -5.68 -23.34 3.89
N LEU A 158 -5.05 -22.26 3.42
CA LEU A 158 -3.82 -22.32 2.64
C LEU A 158 -2.72 -21.55 3.36
N GLN A 159 -1.49 -22.01 3.26
CA GLN A 159 -0.34 -21.30 3.78
C GLN A 159 0.47 -20.68 2.63
N ASN A 160 0.75 -19.38 2.73
CA ASN A 160 1.55 -18.61 1.77
C ASN A 160 0.99 -18.56 0.33
N GLN A 161 -0.26 -18.98 0.14
CA GLN A 161 -0.92 -18.97 -1.17
C GLN A 161 -2.30 -18.36 -1.04
N MET A 162 -2.54 -17.26 -1.78
CA MET A 162 -3.84 -16.60 -1.83
C MET A 162 -4.40 -16.66 -3.25
N HIS A 163 -5.60 -17.21 -3.38
CA HIS A 163 -6.33 -17.30 -4.65
C HIS A 163 -7.56 -16.41 -4.60
N ILE A 164 -7.66 -15.49 -5.54
CA ILE A 164 -8.75 -14.50 -5.62
C ILE A 164 -9.34 -14.45 -7.02
N PRO A 165 -10.64 -14.28 -7.17
CA PRO A 165 -11.26 -14.06 -8.47
C PRO A 165 -11.00 -12.63 -8.98
N VAL A 166 -10.82 -12.51 -10.31
CA VAL A 166 -10.71 -11.23 -11.00
C VAL A 166 -12.08 -10.54 -11.09
N ASN A 167 -12.09 -9.20 -11.05
CA ASN A 167 -13.29 -8.36 -11.17
C ASN A 167 -14.35 -8.61 -10.08
N LYS A 168 -13.94 -9.14 -8.94
CA LYS A 168 -14.78 -9.26 -7.75
C LYS A 168 -14.19 -8.40 -6.62
N LYS A 169 -15.06 -7.82 -5.80
CA LYS A 169 -14.63 -7.16 -4.57
C LYS A 169 -14.09 -8.21 -3.61
N ILE A 170 -12.89 -8.01 -3.13
CA ILE A 170 -12.25 -8.84 -2.11
C ILE A 170 -12.28 -8.06 -0.80
N ARG A 171 -12.70 -8.70 0.27
CA ARG A 171 -12.57 -8.22 1.63
C ARG A 171 -11.66 -9.17 2.39
N VAL A 172 -10.58 -8.64 2.93
CA VAL A 172 -9.64 -9.38 3.77
C VAL A 172 -9.79 -8.88 5.20
N ASP A 173 -10.11 -9.78 6.11
CA ASP A 173 -10.02 -9.52 7.55
C ASP A 173 -8.61 -9.94 8.00
N LEU A 174 -7.75 -8.95 8.21
CA LEU A 174 -6.32 -9.10 8.47
C LEU A 174 -6.03 -9.09 9.96
N SER A 175 -5.25 -10.06 10.45
CA SER A 175 -4.82 -10.15 11.84
C SER A 175 -3.43 -10.78 11.96
N SER A 176 -2.87 -10.78 13.16
CA SER A 176 -1.59 -11.44 13.47
C SER A 176 -1.68 -12.26 14.76
N LYS A 177 -0.93 -13.36 14.82
CA LYS A 177 -0.82 -14.25 16.00
C LYS A 177 0.28 -13.81 16.97
N ASP A 178 1.32 -13.13 16.49
CA ASP A 178 2.55 -12.90 17.24
C ASP A 178 3.00 -11.43 17.25
N VAL A 179 3.62 -10.95 16.19
CA VAL A 179 4.16 -9.59 16.06
C VAL A 179 3.46 -8.82 14.95
N ILE A 180 3.82 -7.56 14.74
CA ILE A 180 3.31 -6.78 13.63
C ILE A 180 3.97 -7.25 12.32
N HIS A 181 3.14 -7.57 11.33
CA HIS A 181 3.56 -7.90 9.97
C HIS A 181 2.96 -6.92 8.98
N ASN A 182 3.65 -6.64 7.88
CA ASN A 182 3.08 -5.83 6.80
C ASN A 182 2.55 -6.73 5.68
N PHE A 183 1.24 -6.72 5.50
CA PHE A 183 0.56 -7.37 4.37
C PHE A 183 0.66 -6.47 3.15
N LYS A 184 1.53 -6.82 2.21
CA LYS A 184 1.85 -5.98 1.06
C LYS A 184 1.65 -6.72 -0.25
N LEU A 185 0.81 -6.14 -1.11
CA LEU A 185 0.53 -6.58 -2.48
C LEU A 185 0.81 -5.40 -3.42
N PRO A 186 2.07 -5.22 -3.85
CA PRO A 186 2.51 -4.02 -4.57
C PRO A 186 1.75 -3.76 -5.87
N GLU A 187 1.46 -4.80 -6.63
CA GLU A 187 0.73 -4.73 -7.89
C GLU A 187 -0.74 -4.36 -7.68
N LEU A 188 -1.31 -4.67 -6.53
CA LEU A 188 -2.67 -4.29 -6.16
C LEU A 188 -2.75 -2.98 -5.37
N ARG A 189 -1.61 -2.31 -5.15
CA ARG A 189 -1.51 -1.09 -4.31
C ARG A 189 -2.11 -1.27 -2.92
N VAL A 190 -1.92 -2.45 -2.35
CA VAL A 190 -2.32 -2.77 -0.98
C VAL A 190 -1.08 -2.82 -0.10
N SER A 191 -1.14 -2.14 1.03
CA SER A 191 -0.15 -2.25 2.11
C SER A 191 -0.87 -1.92 3.42
N GLN A 192 -0.93 -2.90 4.32
CA GLN A 192 -1.60 -2.77 5.61
C GLN A 192 -0.87 -3.61 6.66
N ASP A 193 -0.67 -3.04 7.84
CA ASP A 193 -0.08 -3.77 8.95
C ASP A 193 -1.10 -4.71 9.58
N ALA A 194 -0.70 -5.96 9.78
CA ALA A 194 -1.40 -6.95 10.58
C ALA A 194 -0.94 -6.80 12.04
N ILE A 195 -1.84 -6.40 12.92
CA ILE A 195 -1.52 -6.09 14.32
C ILE A 195 -2.12 -7.16 15.22
N PRO A 196 -1.34 -7.74 16.17
CA PRO A 196 -1.87 -8.69 17.15
C PRO A 196 -3.03 -8.11 17.95
N GLY A 197 -4.08 -8.94 18.13
CA GLY A 197 -5.29 -8.54 18.86
C GLY A 197 -6.25 -7.63 18.11
N MET A 198 -5.96 -7.30 16.86
CA MET A 198 -6.85 -6.51 15.99
C MET A 198 -7.26 -7.31 14.76
N THR A 199 -8.48 -7.06 14.27
CA THR A 199 -8.94 -7.48 12.95
C THR A 199 -9.13 -6.25 12.10
N ILE A 200 -8.31 -6.09 11.06
CA ILE A 200 -8.26 -4.89 10.24
C ILE A 200 -8.83 -5.23 8.87
N PRO A 201 -9.94 -4.61 8.44
CA PRO A 201 -10.51 -4.87 7.13
C PRO A 201 -9.67 -4.20 6.04
N VAL A 202 -9.34 -4.97 5.02
CA VAL A 202 -8.66 -4.51 3.79
C VAL A 202 -9.51 -4.91 2.60
N HIS A 203 -9.67 -4.02 1.63
CA HIS A 203 -10.46 -4.34 0.45
C HIS A 203 -9.77 -3.89 -0.84
N PHE A 204 -9.99 -4.66 -1.91
CA PHE A 204 -9.48 -4.38 -3.24
C PHE A 204 -10.23 -5.18 -4.30
N THR A 205 -10.01 -4.82 -5.57
CA THR A 205 -10.54 -5.56 -6.72
C THR A 205 -9.42 -5.75 -7.74
N ALA A 206 -9.01 -6.99 -7.97
CA ALA A 206 -8.03 -7.31 -9.01
C ALA A 206 -8.66 -7.22 -10.40
N THR A 207 -7.92 -6.69 -11.38
CA THR A 207 -8.38 -6.49 -12.77
C THR A 207 -7.75 -7.44 -13.76
N THR A 208 -6.67 -8.12 -13.39
CA THR A 208 -5.83 -8.90 -14.29
C THR A 208 -5.60 -10.30 -13.72
N THR A 209 -5.63 -11.32 -14.57
CA THR A 209 -5.33 -12.69 -14.14
C THR A 209 -3.81 -12.88 -13.98
N SER A 210 -3.41 -13.85 -13.16
CA SER A 210 -1.99 -14.20 -13.01
C SER A 210 -1.37 -14.63 -14.35
N LYS A 211 -2.15 -15.27 -15.23
CA LYS A 211 -1.70 -15.67 -16.58
C LYS A 211 -1.40 -14.44 -17.44
N ASP A 212 -2.33 -13.50 -17.51
CA ASP A 212 -2.18 -12.28 -18.31
C ASP A 212 -1.04 -11.41 -17.77
N PHE A 213 -0.88 -11.35 -16.45
CA PHE A 213 0.24 -10.67 -15.81
C PHE A 213 1.58 -11.31 -16.22
N LEU A 214 1.73 -12.62 -16.09
CA LEU A 214 2.96 -13.33 -16.49
C LEU A 214 3.29 -13.12 -17.97
N GLU A 215 2.28 -13.03 -18.82
CA GLU A 215 2.44 -12.71 -20.23
C GLU A 215 2.92 -11.28 -20.46
N SER A 216 2.38 -10.32 -19.72
CA SER A 216 2.73 -8.89 -19.82
C SER A 216 4.17 -8.57 -19.37
N VAL A 217 4.76 -9.39 -18.50
CA VAL A 217 6.12 -9.18 -17.98
C VAL A 217 7.20 -9.98 -18.73
N LYS A 218 6.85 -10.72 -19.78
CA LYS A 218 7.81 -11.40 -20.66
C LYS A 218 8.81 -10.41 -21.26
N GLY A 219 10.08 -10.76 -21.27
CA GLY A 219 11.15 -9.88 -21.75
C GLY A 219 11.53 -8.73 -20.79
N THR A 220 10.94 -8.65 -19.62
CA THR A 220 11.29 -7.67 -18.58
C THR A 220 12.12 -8.32 -17.47
N PRO A 221 12.78 -7.52 -16.59
CA PRO A 221 13.46 -8.06 -15.40
C PRO A 221 12.55 -8.81 -14.41
N ARG A 222 11.24 -8.77 -14.63
CA ARG A 222 10.21 -9.46 -13.82
C ARG A 222 9.76 -10.78 -14.46
N GLU A 223 10.30 -11.17 -15.61
CA GLU A 223 9.96 -12.44 -16.22
C GLU A 223 10.24 -13.62 -15.26
N GLY A 224 9.26 -14.52 -15.15
CA GLY A 224 9.33 -15.68 -14.25
C GLY A 224 9.03 -15.37 -12.77
N LYS A 225 8.80 -14.10 -12.38
CA LYS A 225 8.35 -13.73 -11.05
C LYS A 225 6.83 -13.62 -11.04
N GLY A 226 6.19 -14.45 -10.22
CA GLY A 226 4.75 -14.38 -9.97
C GLY A 226 4.35 -13.12 -9.19
N LEU A 227 3.06 -13.02 -8.91
CA LEU A 227 2.54 -12.06 -7.92
C LEU A 227 2.89 -12.57 -6.53
N GLU A 228 3.70 -11.84 -5.80
CA GLU A 228 4.20 -12.22 -4.48
C GLU A 228 3.48 -11.41 -3.39
N ILE A 229 3.10 -12.08 -2.31
CA ILE A 229 2.78 -11.41 -1.05
C ILE A 229 4.12 -11.12 -0.38
N ALA A 230 4.51 -9.85 -0.35
CA ALA A 230 5.75 -9.48 0.31
C ALA A 230 5.60 -9.56 1.84
N LEU A 231 6.42 -10.39 2.46
CA LEU A 231 6.58 -10.46 3.92
C LEU A 231 7.60 -9.40 4.33
N SER A 232 7.13 -8.34 4.96
CA SER A 232 8.01 -7.41 5.67
C SER A 232 7.73 -7.53 7.16
N LEU A 233 8.74 -7.95 7.92
CA LEU A 233 8.70 -7.96 9.38
C LEU A 233 9.12 -6.57 9.87
N ILE A 234 8.24 -5.91 10.62
CA ILE A 234 8.63 -4.73 11.40
C ILE A 234 8.97 -5.22 12.80
N HIS A 235 10.25 -5.37 13.08
CA HIS A 235 10.71 -5.54 14.44
C HIS A 235 10.73 -4.16 15.14
N ILE A 236 9.84 -4.00 16.09
CA ILE A 236 9.92 -2.88 17.05
C ILE A 236 10.68 -3.34 18.27
#